data_d810535642b69bf79b3fbb58720e5465
#
_entry.id   d810535642b69bf79b3fbb58720e5465
#
_cell.length_a   1.000
_cell.length_b   1.000
_cell.length_c   1.000
_cell.angle_alpha   90.00
_cell.angle_beta   90.00
_cell.angle_gamma   90.00
#
_symmetry.space_group_name_H-M   'P 1'
#
loop_
_entity.id
_entity.type
_entity.pdbx_description
1 polymer ?
#
loop_
_entity_poly.entity_id
_entity_poly.type
_entity_poly.pdbx_seq_one_letter_code
_entity_poly.pdbx_strand_id
1 'polypeptide(L)'
;DDENGKVQIDGTFNVAQKISDFNLHASVQNLCPNKLNLSDKYVDSDISFHLNADFTGSSIDDVNGRILLDSLVLNAPDNQGYSLDNLTITAGKVGSEKEIQVLSPFMTAVVRGNYSYQTIPASVLQTMQRYIPSLITLKKNKEKPNNNFKFDVQLKNTEFFKKMFFIPLEVRMPASLKGYVNDLEERLHVEGAFPDFIYNNTRYESATLLCENPSGHFDCKLRGSMLMNSG
;
A
#
# COMPACT_ATOMS: atom_id res chain seq x y z
N ASP A 1 4.70 29.21 -7.60
CA ASP A 1 3.35 29.69 -7.37
C ASP A 1 2.61 29.79 -8.72
N ASP A 2 1.51 29.09 -8.85
CA ASP A 2 0.63 29.06 -10.01
C ASP A 2 -0.80 29.24 -9.49
N GLU A 3 -1.73 29.74 -10.30
CA GLU A 3 -3.14 29.84 -9.92
C GLU A 3 -3.79 28.46 -9.62
N ASN A 4 -3.18 27.39 -10.12
CA ASN A 4 -3.64 26.01 -9.98
C ASN A 4 -2.90 25.24 -8.89
N GLY A 5 -2.12 25.91 -8.05
CA GLY A 5 -1.48 25.32 -6.88
C GLY A 5 -0.12 25.91 -6.52
N LYS A 6 0.26 25.67 -5.28
CA LYS A 6 1.57 26.04 -4.76
C LYS A 6 2.28 24.81 -4.26
N VAL A 7 3.51 24.62 -4.73
CA VAL A 7 4.38 23.54 -4.27
C VAL A 7 5.67 24.14 -3.77
N GLN A 8 6.02 23.83 -2.54
CA GLN A 8 7.30 24.18 -1.94
C GLN A 8 7.99 22.90 -1.52
N ILE A 9 9.24 22.72 -1.94
CA ILE A 9 10.06 21.57 -1.59
C ILE A 9 11.38 22.10 -1.07
N ASP A 10 11.71 21.73 0.16
CA ASP A 10 12.97 22.02 0.81
C ASP A 10 13.60 20.68 1.21
N GLY A 11 14.92 20.57 1.09
CA GLY A 11 15.56 19.33 1.48
C GLY A 11 17.08 19.41 1.45
N THR A 12 17.68 18.46 2.12
CA THR A 12 19.12 18.23 2.12
C THR A 12 19.44 16.83 1.66
N PHE A 13 20.47 16.72 0.87
CA PHE A 13 20.95 15.47 0.32
C PHE A 13 22.47 15.39 0.51
N ASN A 14 22.92 14.47 1.34
CA ASN A 14 24.33 14.29 1.61
C ASN A 14 24.80 12.92 1.09
N VAL A 15 25.59 12.93 0.02
CA VAL A 15 26.21 11.74 -0.60
C VAL A 15 27.69 11.59 -0.29
N ALA A 16 28.27 12.50 0.50
CA ALA A 16 29.72 12.48 0.79
C ALA A 16 30.11 11.33 1.73
N GLN A 17 29.15 10.66 2.33
CA GLN A 17 29.36 9.53 3.22
C GLN A 17 29.04 8.20 2.52
N LYS A 18 29.53 7.10 3.06
CA LYS A 18 29.22 5.74 2.58
C LYS A 18 27.72 5.42 2.67
N ILE A 19 27.00 6.09 3.55
CA ILE A 19 25.55 6.04 3.72
C ILE A 19 25.04 7.45 3.42
N SER A 20 24.12 7.57 2.47
CA SER A 20 23.51 8.85 2.10
C SER A 20 22.40 9.23 3.07
N ASP A 21 22.32 10.49 3.42
CA ASP A 21 21.25 11.07 4.22
C ASP A 21 20.32 11.90 3.33
N PHE A 22 19.04 11.72 3.53
CA PHE A 22 17.98 12.44 2.82
C PHE A 22 17.02 13.04 3.84
N ASN A 23 16.83 14.33 3.74
CA ASN A 23 15.80 15.04 4.45
C ASN A 23 14.99 15.85 3.45
N LEU A 24 13.69 15.62 3.39
CA LEU A 24 12.79 16.27 2.45
C LEU A 24 11.57 16.79 3.19
N HIS A 25 11.26 18.05 2.98
CA HIS A 25 10.02 18.69 3.40
C HIS A 25 9.29 19.20 2.17
N ALA A 26 8.06 18.74 1.97
CA ALA A 26 7.21 19.22 0.89
C ALA A 26 5.91 19.78 1.45
N SER A 27 5.52 20.96 0.99
CA SER A 27 4.24 21.59 1.25
C SER A 27 3.53 21.78 -0.08
N VAL A 28 2.36 21.20 -0.20
CA VAL A 28 1.50 21.33 -1.37
C VAL A 28 0.21 21.99 -0.93
N GLN A 29 -0.20 23.04 -1.63
CA GLN A 29 -1.39 23.82 -1.31
C GLN A 29 -2.23 24.01 -2.57
N ASN A 30 -3.51 23.63 -2.49
CA ASN A 30 -4.54 23.81 -3.52
C ASN A 30 -4.08 23.35 -4.91
N LEU A 31 -3.31 22.26 -4.97
CA LEU A 31 -2.87 21.69 -6.25
C LEU A 31 -4.06 21.12 -6.99
N CYS A 32 -4.34 21.62 -8.19
CA CYS A 32 -5.42 21.16 -9.07
C CYS A 32 -4.86 20.15 -10.09
N PRO A 33 -4.93 18.82 -9.84
CA PRO A 33 -4.27 17.84 -10.71
C PRO A 33 -4.81 17.84 -12.14
N ASN A 34 -6.10 18.08 -12.33
CA ASN A 34 -6.72 18.12 -13.64
C ASN A 34 -6.25 19.33 -14.46
N LYS A 35 -6.24 20.52 -13.87
CA LYS A 35 -5.80 21.75 -14.54
C LYS A 35 -4.31 21.72 -14.91
N LEU A 36 -3.50 20.98 -14.14
CA LEU A 36 -2.08 20.78 -14.41
C LEU A 36 -1.79 19.60 -15.34
N ASN A 37 -2.81 18.95 -15.89
CA ASN A 37 -2.70 17.74 -16.72
C ASN A 37 -1.96 16.57 -16.03
N LEU A 38 -2.03 16.49 -14.71
CA LEU A 38 -1.46 15.39 -13.93
C LEU A 38 -2.43 14.22 -13.82
N SER A 39 -3.74 14.47 -13.86
CA SER A 39 -4.77 13.44 -13.79
C SER A 39 -6.11 13.94 -14.30
N ASP A 40 -6.78 13.14 -15.12
CA ASP A 40 -8.15 13.42 -15.60
C ASP A 40 -9.23 13.07 -14.56
N LYS A 41 -8.84 12.47 -13.43
CA LYS A 41 -9.80 11.95 -12.45
C LYS A 41 -10.23 12.95 -11.38
N TYR A 42 -9.43 14.01 -11.15
CA TYR A 42 -9.67 15.00 -10.10
C TYR A 42 -10.24 16.30 -10.70
N VAL A 43 -11.36 16.17 -11.41
CA VAL A 43 -12.05 17.33 -12.03
C VAL A 43 -12.59 18.23 -10.92
N ASP A 44 -12.37 19.54 -11.06
CA ASP A 44 -12.77 20.58 -10.10
C ASP A 44 -12.39 20.28 -8.64
N SER A 45 -11.24 19.63 -8.48
CA SER A 45 -10.71 19.23 -7.18
C SER A 45 -9.32 19.81 -6.95
N ASP A 46 -8.99 20.05 -5.69
CA ASP A 46 -7.65 20.41 -5.28
C ASP A 46 -7.15 19.53 -4.12
N ILE A 47 -5.84 19.38 -4.04
CA ILE A 47 -5.18 18.58 -3.01
C ILE A 47 -4.15 19.45 -2.28
N SER A 48 -4.21 19.39 -0.95
CA SER A 48 -3.23 20.03 -0.07
C SER A 48 -2.66 19.00 0.91
N PHE A 49 -1.36 19.04 1.18
CA PHE A 49 -0.72 18.20 2.18
C PHE A 49 0.66 18.69 2.59
N HIS A 50 1.15 18.18 3.70
CA HIS A 50 2.55 18.28 4.12
C HIS A 50 3.18 16.89 4.15
N LEU A 51 4.39 16.80 3.59
CA LEU A 51 5.20 15.58 3.60
C LEU A 51 6.55 15.88 4.25
N ASN A 52 6.91 15.04 5.21
CA ASN A 52 8.22 15.02 5.82
C ASN A 52 8.84 13.65 5.60
N ALA A 53 10.03 13.58 5.05
CA ALA A 53 10.73 12.33 4.80
C ALA A 53 12.17 12.44 5.26
N ASP A 54 12.51 11.68 6.29
CA ASP A 54 13.85 11.58 6.87
C ASP A 54 14.32 10.14 6.73
N PHE A 55 15.34 9.90 5.93
CA PHE A 55 15.86 8.55 5.77
C PHE A 55 17.33 8.52 5.39
N THR A 56 17.97 7.45 5.77
CA THR A 56 19.34 7.11 5.42
C THR A 56 19.38 5.82 4.61
N GLY A 57 20.35 5.65 3.75
CA GLY A 57 20.54 4.42 3.00
C GLY A 57 21.52 4.57 1.85
N SER A 58 22.13 3.47 1.46
CA SER A 58 23.00 3.39 0.27
C SER A 58 22.23 2.96 -0.98
N SER A 59 21.04 2.40 -0.80
CA SER A 59 20.13 1.98 -1.84
C SER A 59 18.70 1.93 -1.31
N ILE A 60 17.70 1.77 -2.18
CA ILE A 60 16.31 1.61 -1.77
C ILE A 60 16.12 0.40 -0.84
N ASP A 61 16.93 -0.63 -0.98
CA ASP A 61 16.85 -1.83 -0.14
C ASP A 61 17.52 -1.68 1.24
N ASP A 62 18.21 -0.57 1.47
CA ASP A 62 18.91 -0.28 2.72
C ASP A 62 18.31 0.94 3.44
N VAL A 63 17.13 1.37 3.01
CA VAL A 63 16.45 2.53 3.61
C VAL A 63 16.15 2.29 5.07
N ASN A 64 16.54 3.25 5.90
CA ASN A 64 16.19 3.34 7.31
C ASN A 64 15.71 4.77 7.59
N GLY A 65 14.48 4.91 8.02
CA GLY A 65 13.91 6.23 8.26
C GLY A 65 12.40 6.26 8.32
N ARG A 66 11.86 7.44 8.13
CA ARG A 66 10.44 7.71 8.29
C ARG A 66 9.92 8.66 7.22
N ILE A 67 8.74 8.36 6.71
CA ILE A 67 7.92 9.28 5.91
C ILE A 67 6.67 9.59 6.72
N LEU A 68 6.37 10.88 6.87
CA LEU A 68 5.15 11.39 7.46
C LEU A 68 4.41 12.22 6.42
N LEU A 69 3.25 11.76 6.01
CA LEU A 69 2.25 12.56 5.30
C LEU A 69 1.30 13.12 6.34
N ASP A 70 1.21 14.42 6.41
CA ASP A 70 0.44 15.15 7.40
C ASP A 70 -0.57 16.08 6.73
N SER A 71 -1.73 16.23 7.36
CA SER A 71 -2.74 17.21 6.95
C SER A 71 -3.17 17.10 5.49
N LEU A 72 -3.30 15.87 4.95
CA LEU A 72 -3.83 15.69 3.59
C LEU A 72 -5.29 16.10 3.53
N VAL A 73 -5.61 17.03 2.65
CA VAL A 73 -6.97 17.47 2.33
C VAL A 73 -7.18 17.36 0.83
N LEU A 74 -8.22 16.63 0.45
CA LEU A 74 -8.79 16.63 -0.90
C LEU A 74 -10.09 17.41 -0.84
N ASN A 75 -10.13 18.56 -1.48
CA ASN A 75 -11.37 19.28 -1.75
C ASN A 75 -11.93 18.81 -3.08
N ALA A 76 -13.15 18.34 -3.11
CA ALA A 76 -13.82 17.87 -4.31
C ALA A 76 -15.31 18.21 -4.26
N PRO A 77 -15.98 18.39 -5.41
CA PRO A 77 -17.42 18.65 -5.46
C PRO A 77 -18.23 17.47 -4.93
N ASP A 78 -19.53 17.69 -4.70
CA ASP A 78 -20.53 16.67 -4.37
C ASP A 78 -20.19 15.79 -3.15
N ASN A 79 -19.60 16.38 -2.10
CA ASN A 79 -19.16 15.68 -0.89
C ASN A 79 -18.14 14.56 -1.15
N GLN A 80 -17.39 14.63 -2.25
CA GLN A 80 -16.32 13.69 -2.55
C GLN A 80 -14.98 14.06 -1.86
N GLY A 81 -14.97 15.14 -1.08
CA GLY A 81 -13.80 15.54 -0.29
C GLY A 81 -13.35 14.46 0.71
N TYR A 82 -12.08 14.54 1.10
CA TYR A 82 -11.47 13.65 2.08
C TYR A 82 -10.38 14.37 2.87
N SER A 83 -10.26 14.06 4.14
CA SER A 83 -9.15 14.53 4.96
C SER A 83 -8.47 13.38 5.70
N LEU A 84 -7.17 13.48 5.82
CA LEU A 84 -6.35 12.54 6.56
C LEU A 84 -5.37 13.30 7.45
N ASP A 85 -5.46 13.09 8.75
CA ASP A 85 -4.60 13.79 9.71
C ASP A 85 -3.15 13.37 9.57
N ASN A 86 -2.91 12.05 9.47
CA ASN A 86 -1.55 11.55 9.33
C ASN A 86 -1.49 10.15 8.69
N LEU A 87 -0.39 9.91 7.99
CA LEU A 87 0.05 8.59 7.54
C LEU A 87 1.57 8.52 7.79
N THR A 88 1.99 7.61 8.62
CA THR A 88 3.40 7.35 8.89
C THR A 88 3.84 6.04 8.26
N ILE A 89 4.95 6.08 7.53
CA ILE A 89 5.65 4.89 7.05
C ILE A 89 7.04 4.91 7.68
N THR A 90 7.39 3.86 8.39
CA THR A 90 8.72 3.68 8.98
C THR A 90 9.37 2.46 8.36
N ALA A 91 10.61 2.61 7.90
CA ALA A 91 11.43 1.52 7.40
C ALA A 91 12.71 1.41 8.23
N GLY A 92 13.15 0.20 8.53
CA GLY A 92 14.34 -0.02 9.34
C GLY A 92 14.70 -1.48 9.50
N LYS A 93 15.52 -1.76 10.51
CA LYS A 93 15.93 -3.11 10.88
C LYS A 93 15.58 -3.42 12.33
N VAL A 94 15.07 -4.62 12.57
CA VAL A 94 14.84 -5.18 13.90
C VAL A 94 15.67 -6.45 14.00
N GLY A 95 16.79 -6.37 14.72
CA GLY A 95 17.82 -7.42 14.68
C GLY A 95 18.46 -7.52 13.29
N SER A 96 18.39 -8.70 12.68
CA SER A 96 18.90 -8.96 11.33
C SER A 96 17.86 -8.79 10.23
N GLU A 97 16.59 -8.59 10.56
CA GLU A 97 15.49 -8.51 9.63
C GLU A 97 15.14 -7.05 9.31
N LYS A 98 14.72 -6.80 8.09
CA LYS A 98 14.09 -5.53 7.70
C LYS A 98 12.67 -5.47 8.22
N GLU A 99 12.21 -4.28 8.53
CA GLU A 99 10.83 -4.02 8.90
C GLU A 99 10.32 -2.76 8.24
N ILE A 100 9.12 -2.84 7.66
CA ILE A 100 8.29 -1.69 7.31
C ILE A 100 7.08 -1.69 8.22
N GLN A 101 6.75 -0.52 8.75
CA GLN A 101 5.50 -0.26 9.44
C GLN A 101 4.74 0.85 8.73
N VAL A 102 3.45 0.67 8.55
CA VAL A 102 2.51 1.70 8.12
C VAL A 102 1.51 1.94 9.24
N LEU A 103 1.36 3.18 9.64
CA LEU A 103 0.42 3.61 10.67
C LEU A 103 -0.42 4.76 10.16
N SER A 104 -1.73 4.58 10.15
CA SER A 104 -2.70 5.61 9.78
C SER A 104 -4.05 5.37 10.47
N PRO A 105 -4.96 6.36 10.46
CA PRO A 105 -6.34 6.16 10.94
C PRO A 105 -7.08 5.06 10.21
N PHE A 106 -6.79 4.81 8.94
CA PHE A 106 -7.50 3.85 8.11
C PHE A 106 -6.83 2.47 8.05
N MET A 107 -5.53 2.34 8.35
CA MET A 107 -4.77 1.10 8.22
C MET A 107 -3.59 1.04 9.18
N THR A 108 -3.29 -0.17 9.64
CA THR A 108 -1.97 -0.51 10.19
C THR A 108 -1.41 -1.69 9.39
N ALA A 109 -0.12 -1.65 9.08
CA ALA A 109 0.55 -2.76 8.41
C ALA A 109 1.97 -2.92 8.92
N VAL A 110 2.43 -4.15 9.01
CA VAL A 110 3.81 -4.51 9.30
C VAL A 110 4.28 -5.56 8.29
N VAL A 111 5.44 -5.35 7.72
CA VAL A 111 6.15 -6.33 6.90
C VAL A 111 7.53 -6.54 7.49
N ARG A 112 7.88 -7.76 7.87
CA ARG A 112 9.16 -8.09 8.50
C ARG A 112 9.80 -9.29 7.84
N GLY A 113 11.11 -9.24 7.62
CA GLY A 113 11.91 -10.34 7.08
C GLY A 113 13.10 -9.88 6.27
N ASN A 114 13.60 -10.77 5.43
CA ASN A 114 14.66 -10.50 4.48
C ASN A 114 14.06 -10.39 3.08
N TYR A 115 14.03 -9.20 2.53
CA TYR A 115 13.39 -8.92 1.25
C TYR A 115 14.02 -7.73 0.54
N SER A 116 13.80 -7.65 -0.78
CA SER A 116 14.03 -6.45 -1.57
C SER A 116 12.70 -5.76 -1.87
N TYR A 117 12.62 -4.47 -1.61
CA TYR A 117 11.43 -3.66 -1.91
C TYR A 117 11.03 -3.75 -3.38
N GLN A 118 12.02 -3.87 -4.27
CA GLN A 118 11.79 -3.95 -5.71
C GLN A 118 11.17 -5.27 -6.14
N THR A 119 11.43 -6.34 -5.41
CA THR A 119 11.02 -7.70 -5.81
C THR A 119 9.84 -8.25 -5.02
N ILE A 120 9.39 -7.62 -3.93
CA ILE A 120 8.19 -8.05 -3.18
C ILE A 120 6.98 -8.31 -4.08
N PRO A 121 6.58 -7.38 -4.98
CA PRO A 121 5.44 -7.63 -5.85
C PRO A 121 5.65 -8.84 -6.77
N ALA A 122 6.89 -9.01 -7.26
CA ALA A 122 7.24 -10.14 -8.11
C ALA A 122 7.16 -11.48 -7.37
N SER A 123 7.59 -11.55 -6.10
CA SER A 123 7.50 -12.77 -5.28
C SER A 123 6.07 -13.27 -5.18
N VAL A 124 5.16 -12.39 -4.78
CA VAL A 124 3.75 -12.74 -4.64
C VAL A 124 3.17 -13.19 -5.98
N LEU A 125 3.39 -12.40 -7.04
CA LEU A 125 2.85 -12.69 -8.36
C LEU A 125 3.45 -13.94 -8.99
N GLN A 126 4.75 -14.22 -8.83
CA GLN A 126 5.38 -15.42 -9.37
C GLN A 126 4.91 -16.68 -8.67
N THR A 127 4.75 -16.62 -7.35
CA THR A 127 4.18 -17.75 -6.61
C THR A 127 2.75 -18.04 -7.08
N MET A 128 1.93 -17.00 -7.25
CA MET A 128 0.57 -17.18 -7.78
C MET A 128 0.55 -17.65 -9.24
N GLN A 129 1.39 -17.08 -10.11
CA GLN A 129 1.45 -17.44 -11.53
C GLN A 129 1.75 -18.92 -11.76
N ARG A 130 2.59 -19.53 -10.91
CA ARG A 130 2.92 -20.95 -11.00
C ARG A 130 1.67 -21.84 -10.92
N TYR A 131 0.69 -21.42 -10.16
CA TYR A 131 -0.53 -22.19 -9.91
C TYR A 131 -1.74 -21.73 -10.72
N ILE A 132 -1.77 -20.45 -11.09
CA ILE A 132 -2.85 -19.83 -11.87
C ILE A 132 -2.29 -19.05 -13.07
N PRO A 133 -1.58 -19.71 -14.00
CA PRO A 133 -0.89 -19.03 -15.10
C PRO A 133 -1.84 -18.30 -16.05
N SER A 134 -3.11 -18.72 -16.13
CA SER A 134 -4.13 -18.09 -16.97
C SER A 134 -4.61 -16.72 -16.48
N LEU A 135 -4.44 -16.43 -15.18
CA LEU A 135 -4.88 -15.16 -14.58
C LEU A 135 -3.76 -14.14 -14.42
N ILE A 136 -2.51 -14.58 -14.43
CA ILE A 136 -1.36 -13.74 -14.12
C ILE A 136 -0.34 -13.84 -15.24
N THR A 137 -0.20 -12.74 -16.00
CA THR A 137 0.86 -12.59 -17.00
C THR A 137 1.96 -11.71 -16.45
N LEU A 138 3.12 -12.29 -16.16
CA LEU A 138 4.29 -11.54 -15.71
C LEU A 138 5.18 -11.16 -16.88
N LYS A 139 5.68 -9.93 -16.87
CA LYS A 139 6.85 -9.58 -17.67
C LYS A 139 8.04 -10.36 -17.11
N LYS A 140 8.83 -10.99 -17.98
CA LYS A 140 10.07 -11.71 -17.57
C LYS A 140 11.00 -10.74 -16.84
N ASN A 141 11.07 -10.83 -15.53
CA ASN A 141 12.10 -10.17 -14.75
C ASN A 141 13.42 -10.96 -14.90
N LYS A 142 14.53 -10.22 -15.01
CA LYS A 142 15.86 -10.81 -15.14
C LYS A 142 16.37 -11.48 -13.85
N GLU A 143 15.85 -11.07 -12.69
CA GLU A 143 16.25 -11.57 -11.38
C GLU A 143 15.13 -12.39 -10.77
N LYS A 144 15.48 -13.57 -10.24
CA LYS A 144 14.56 -14.36 -9.42
C LYS A 144 14.46 -13.68 -8.06
N PRO A 145 13.26 -13.41 -7.55
CA PRO A 145 13.10 -12.88 -6.21
C PRO A 145 13.63 -13.89 -5.20
N ASN A 146 14.21 -13.38 -4.12
CA ASN A 146 14.72 -14.16 -3.00
C ASN A 146 14.26 -13.50 -1.71
N ASN A 147 12.96 -13.51 -1.51
CA ASN A 147 12.33 -12.87 -0.38
C ASN A 147 11.85 -13.91 0.63
N ASN A 148 12.01 -13.58 1.91
CA ASN A 148 11.45 -14.33 3.02
C ASN A 148 10.93 -13.32 4.03
N PHE A 149 9.61 -13.12 4.05
CA PHE A 149 8.98 -12.12 4.91
C PHE A 149 7.61 -12.58 5.41
N LYS A 150 7.20 -11.99 6.51
CA LYS A 150 5.85 -12.07 7.08
C LYS A 150 5.19 -10.70 6.98
N PHE A 151 3.87 -10.68 6.89
CA PHE A 151 3.09 -9.45 6.91
C PHE A 151 1.84 -9.60 7.76
N ASP A 152 1.43 -8.49 8.35
CA ASP A 152 0.16 -8.33 9.06
C ASP A 152 -0.41 -6.97 8.69
N VAL A 153 -1.64 -6.97 8.18
CA VAL A 153 -2.37 -5.78 7.73
C VAL A 153 -3.73 -5.75 8.41
N GLN A 154 -4.02 -4.65 9.08
CA GLN A 154 -5.33 -4.36 9.64
C GLN A 154 -5.93 -3.17 8.90
N LEU A 155 -7.01 -3.38 8.20
CA LEU A 155 -7.72 -2.36 7.44
C LEU A 155 -8.96 -1.93 8.20
N LYS A 156 -8.98 -0.70 8.70
CA LYS A 156 -10.07 -0.17 9.54
C LYS A 156 -11.19 0.44 8.72
N ASN A 157 -10.84 1.11 7.63
CA ASN A 157 -11.75 1.63 6.63
C ASN A 157 -11.02 1.78 5.29
N THR A 158 -11.75 2.09 4.23
CA THR A 158 -11.20 2.20 2.88
C THR A 158 -11.50 3.54 2.22
N GLU A 159 -11.94 4.52 2.97
CA GLU A 159 -12.32 5.82 2.43
C GLU A 159 -11.14 6.50 1.73
N PHE A 160 -9.94 6.41 2.31
CA PHE A 160 -8.71 6.87 1.66
C PHE A 160 -8.52 6.26 0.26
N PHE A 161 -8.64 4.94 0.15
CA PHE A 161 -8.48 4.25 -1.13
C PHE A 161 -9.58 4.60 -2.12
N LYS A 162 -10.82 4.72 -1.65
CA LYS A 162 -11.97 5.10 -2.47
C LYS A 162 -11.84 6.51 -3.03
N LYS A 163 -11.45 7.48 -2.19
CA LYS A 163 -11.35 8.89 -2.55
C LYS A 163 -10.08 9.21 -3.31
N MET A 164 -8.93 8.66 -2.89
CA MET A 164 -7.64 8.96 -3.50
C MET A 164 -7.29 8.08 -4.71
N PHE A 165 -7.82 6.87 -4.79
CA PHE A 165 -7.47 5.94 -5.88
C PHE A 165 -8.66 5.41 -6.66
N PHE A 166 -9.87 5.84 -6.31
CA PHE A 166 -11.13 5.43 -6.97
C PHE A 166 -11.35 3.91 -6.92
N ILE A 167 -10.87 3.27 -5.84
CA ILE A 167 -11.06 1.84 -5.61
C ILE A 167 -12.47 1.62 -5.05
N PRO A 168 -13.36 0.88 -5.73
CA PRO A 168 -14.75 0.70 -5.33
C PRO A 168 -14.90 -0.34 -4.21
N LEU A 169 -14.11 -0.18 -3.14
CA LEU A 169 -14.10 -1.03 -1.96
C LEU A 169 -14.46 -0.21 -0.73
N GLU A 170 -15.47 -0.65 0.02
CA GLU A 170 -15.87 -0.06 1.28
C GLU A 170 -15.87 -1.14 2.37
N VAL A 171 -14.91 -1.06 3.29
CA VAL A 171 -14.86 -1.92 4.47
C VAL A 171 -15.71 -1.27 5.57
N ARG A 172 -16.74 -1.98 6.01
CA ARG A 172 -17.69 -1.53 7.03
C ARG A 172 -17.33 -2.00 8.44
N MET A 173 -16.60 -3.10 8.53
CA MET A 173 -15.99 -3.61 9.75
C MET A 173 -14.52 -3.90 9.52
N PRO A 174 -13.64 -3.68 10.52
CA PRO A 174 -12.22 -3.90 10.33
C PRO A 174 -11.89 -5.27 9.74
N ALA A 175 -11.09 -5.26 8.68
CA ALA A 175 -10.63 -6.45 7.99
C ALA A 175 -9.16 -6.71 8.32
N SER A 176 -8.75 -7.97 8.27
CA SER A 176 -7.36 -8.37 8.51
C SER A 176 -6.84 -9.25 7.38
N LEU A 177 -5.55 -9.08 7.09
CA LEU A 177 -4.81 -9.93 6.14
C LEU A 177 -3.43 -10.18 6.72
N LYS A 178 -3.04 -11.42 6.90
CA LYS A 178 -1.71 -11.79 7.37
C LYS A 178 -1.17 -13.01 6.63
N GLY A 179 0.13 -13.18 6.66
CA GLY A 179 0.74 -14.31 6.00
C GLY A 179 2.25 -14.21 5.91
N TYR A 180 2.80 -15.09 5.10
CA TYR A 180 4.22 -15.10 4.78
C TYR A 180 4.48 -15.55 3.33
N VAL A 181 5.63 -15.11 2.83
CA VAL A 181 6.20 -15.55 1.55
C VAL A 181 7.64 -16.00 1.80
N ASN A 182 8.01 -17.16 1.29
CA ASN A 182 9.37 -17.66 1.28
C ASN A 182 9.72 -18.18 -0.12
N ASP A 183 10.45 -17.39 -0.89
CA ASP A 183 10.80 -17.70 -2.28
C ASP A 183 11.76 -18.90 -2.37
N LEU A 184 12.65 -19.09 -1.39
CA LEU A 184 13.61 -20.19 -1.40
C LEU A 184 12.92 -21.55 -1.19
N GLU A 185 11.95 -21.59 -0.30
CA GLU A 185 11.15 -22.79 -0.02
C GLU A 185 9.93 -22.87 -0.94
N GLU A 186 9.74 -21.87 -1.79
CA GLU A 186 8.56 -21.72 -2.67
C GLU A 186 7.26 -21.77 -1.89
N ARG A 187 7.23 -21.19 -0.70
CA ARG A 187 6.07 -21.21 0.21
C ARG A 187 5.34 -19.88 0.26
N LEU A 188 4.04 -19.97 0.22
CA LEU A 188 3.10 -18.86 0.43
C LEU A 188 2.03 -19.32 1.42
N HIS A 189 1.72 -18.47 2.38
CA HIS A 189 0.55 -18.58 3.23
C HIS A 189 -0.09 -17.20 3.38
N VAL A 190 -1.37 -17.11 3.10
CA VAL A 190 -2.16 -15.88 3.26
C VAL A 190 -3.49 -16.24 3.89
N GLU A 191 -3.80 -15.63 5.00
CA GLU A 191 -5.11 -15.72 5.62
C GLU A 191 -5.72 -14.33 5.78
N GLY A 192 -7.02 -14.22 5.55
CA GLY A 192 -7.76 -12.97 5.64
C GLY A 192 -9.14 -13.17 6.27
N ALA A 193 -9.57 -12.15 6.99
CA ALA A 193 -10.92 -12.04 7.51
C ALA A 193 -11.51 -10.67 7.12
N PHE A 194 -12.65 -10.71 6.46
CA PHE A 194 -13.36 -9.55 5.95
C PHE A 194 -14.82 -9.64 6.43
N PRO A 195 -15.12 -9.17 7.65
CA PRO A 195 -16.43 -9.40 8.27
C PRO A 195 -17.60 -8.77 7.54
N ASP A 196 -17.43 -7.54 7.02
CA ASP A 196 -18.47 -6.81 6.28
C ASP A 196 -17.80 -5.80 5.34
N PHE A 197 -18.03 -5.95 4.04
CA PHE A 197 -17.52 -5.01 3.03
C PHE A 197 -18.43 -4.95 1.81
N ILE A 198 -18.32 -3.84 1.07
CA ILE A 198 -18.99 -3.64 -0.21
C ILE A 198 -17.91 -3.53 -1.30
N TYR A 199 -18.08 -4.27 -2.37
CA TYR A 199 -17.25 -4.16 -3.56
C TYR A 199 -18.12 -4.04 -4.81
N ASN A 200 -17.91 -3.01 -5.61
CA ASN A 200 -18.74 -2.70 -6.78
C ASN A 200 -20.25 -2.75 -6.47
N ASN A 201 -20.67 -2.07 -5.39
CA ASN A 201 -22.07 -2.01 -4.92
C ASN A 201 -22.67 -3.36 -4.43
N THR A 202 -21.88 -4.43 -4.39
CA THR A 202 -22.32 -5.71 -3.83
C THR A 202 -21.76 -5.87 -2.41
N ARG A 203 -22.63 -6.15 -1.46
CA ARG A 203 -22.23 -6.39 -0.05
C ARG A 203 -21.90 -7.84 0.19
N TYR A 204 -20.82 -8.05 0.91
CA TYR A 204 -20.31 -9.36 1.32
C TYR A 204 -20.15 -9.37 2.84
N GLU A 205 -20.55 -10.47 3.46
CA GLU A 205 -20.43 -10.68 4.91
C GLU A 205 -19.67 -11.96 5.24
N SER A 206 -18.99 -11.93 6.40
CA SER A 206 -18.26 -13.08 6.95
C SER A 206 -17.29 -13.72 5.96
N ALA A 207 -16.66 -12.89 5.11
CA ALA A 207 -15.73 -13.43 4.12
C ALA A 207 -14.39 -13.79 4.79
N THR A 208 -13.89 -14.97 4.43
CA THR A 208 -12.58 -15.47 4.85
C THR A 208 -11.79 -15.93 3.64
N LEU A 209 -10.51 -15.63 3.65
CA LEU A 209 -9.55 -16.06 2.64
C LEU A 209 -8.50 -16.96 3.30
N LEU A 210 -8.20 -18.10 2.69
CA LEU A 210 -7.04 -18.90 3.03
C LEU A 210 -6.38 -19.35 1.74
N CYS A 211 -5.16 -18.92 1.49
CA CYS A 211 -4.34 -19.36 0.36
C CYS A 211 -3.03 -19.93 0.88
N GLU A 212 -2.68 -21.14 0.49
CA GLU A 212 -1.46 -21.81 0.92
C GLU A 212 -0.97 -22.83 -0.11
N ASN A 213 0.29 -23.22 0.00
CA ASN A 213 0.89 -24.23 -0.87
C ASN A 213 1.75 -25.27 -0.10
N PRO A 214 1.16 -26.03 0.84
CA PRO A 214 1.93 -26.87 1.79
C PRO A 214 2.72 -28.00 1.12
N SER A 215 2.32 -28.49 -0.04
CA SER A 215 2.87 -29.71 -0.67
C SER A 215 2.98 -29.60 -2.19
N GLY A 216 3.32 -28.41 -2.71
CA GLY A 216 3.43 -28.18 -4.15
C GLY A 216 2.07 -28.01 -4.85
N HIS A 217 0.97 -28.03 -4.12
CA HIS A 217 -0.35 -27.63 -4.58
C HIS A 217 -0.71 -26.27 -4.00
N PHE A 218 -1.26 -25.41 -4.82
CA PHE A 218 -1.82 -24.16 -4.37
C PHE A 218 -3.30 -24.35 -4.05
N ASP A 219 -3.64 -24.19 -2.79
CA ASP A 219 -5.02 -24.23 -2.31
C ASP A 219 -5.41 -22.81 -1.89
N CYS A 220 -6.46 -22.29 -2.51
CA CYS A 220 -6.99 -20.96 -2.19
C CYS A 220 -8.48 -21.06 -1.99
N LYS A 221 -8.94 -20.84 -0.77
CA LYS A 221 -10.34 -20.92 -0.35
C LYS A 221 -10.83 -19.54 0.01
N LEU A 222 -11.82 -19.05 -0.73
CA LEU A 222 -12.58 -17.87 -0.38
C LEU A 222 -13.98 -18.33 0.02
N ARG A 223 -14.41 -17.97 1.21
CA ARG A 223 -15.76 -18.25 1.73
C ARG A 223 -16.37 -16.94 2.19
N GLY A 224 -17.66 -16.79 2.04
CA GLY A 224 -18.40 -15.61 2.46
C GLY A 224 -19.84 -15.67 1.96
N SER A 225 -20.67 -14.77 2.45
CA SER A 225 -22.06 -14.61 2.02
C SER A 225 -22.18 -13.32 1.21
N MET A 226 -22.83 -13.42 0.07
CA MET A 226 -23.20 -12.26 -0.74
C MET A 226 -24.65 -11.90 -0.41
N LEU A 227 -24.89 -10.66 -0.01
CA LEU A 227 -26.25 -10.16 0.19
C LEU A 227 -26.76 -9.61 -1.14
N MET A 228 -27.75 -10.28 -1.70
CA MET A 228 -28.49 -9.72 -2.81
C MET A 228 -29.42 -8.64 -2.26
N ASN A 229 -29.33 -7.42 -2.79
CA ASN A 229 -30.38 -6.43 -2.57
C ASN A 229 -31.65 -6.99 -3.18
N SER A 230 -32.59 -7.43 -2.35
CA SER A 230 -33.98 -7.63 -2.77
C SER A 230 -34.51 -6.24 -3.11
N GLY A 231 -34.67 -5.95 -4.40
CA GLY A 231 -35.23 -4.73 -4.94
C GLY A 231 -36.62 -4.41 -4.40
#